data_0af57686f0203ea2e9b99cfe155ff6b0
#
_entry.id   0af57686f0203ea2e9b99cfe155ff6b0
#
_cell.length_a   1.000
_cell.length_b   1.000
_cell.length_c   1.000
_cell.angle_alpha   90.00
_cell.angle_beta   90.00
_cell.angle_gamma   90.00
#
_symmetry.space_group_name_H-M   'P 1'
#
loop_
_entity.id
_entity.type
_entity.pdbx_description
1 polymer ?
#
loop_
_entity_poly.entity_id
_entity_poly.type
_entity_poly.pdbx_seq_one_letter_code
_entity_poly.pdbx_strand_id
1 'polypeptide(L)'
;MLPAHRTEGEGFSIPQFDLTPRDVDGFLGELQAFHGQFRECFARSEPREHFFNYMVGQFSALERKSIEPMARHVDGGNIRGMQRCMSDDVWDEDTMRETYHDLVANEMGEPDGVLIVDESGFVKKGQDSVGVARQYCGTLGKVENSQVGVFAAYASRHGYALVDKRLFMPEQWFSDAYAERRHKCQVPEEVTFHTKPQVAADMVKAIRNEGRLPFRYLVADCLYGNSPDFLDAIDACVGVTTLVSVPADTRCWLQRPLTTEHTYTYKGEVRAKRVVASPTQTLLTVTALAESLPSAAWYRRTVSEGTKGPIAYAFARKRVTLCKEGLPERTVWLVIKRTLGASPTYSYYISNAPASTPLRLFVWLSGMRWAIEQCFEETKTELGMAHYEVRTYPGWHHHILTGMLAHFFLWHLQIRLGKKAPALTVSQLRVLLEVILPLRTYTVPEALALVAWVQRCNHRAYLSHRKRREMGGEIARSSSFILLKYFL
;
A
#
# COMPACT_ATOMS: atom_id res chain seq x y z
N MET A 1 9.19 2.43 14.29
CA MET A 1 9.14 2.34 15.75
C MET A 1 7.93 3.12 16.23
N LEU A 2 6.92 2.48 16.81
CA LEU A 2 5.91 3.23 17.57
C LEU A 2 6.64 3.81 18.77
N PRO A 3 6.72 5.15 18.92
CA PRO A 3 7.52 5.75 19.97
C PRO A 3 7.01 5.28 21.33
N ALA A 4 7.94 4.88 22.20
CA ALA A 4 7.62 4.63 23.60
C ALA A 4 6.95 5.86 24.22
N HIS A 5 5.96 5.66 25.07
CA HIS A 5 5.35 6.77 25.84
C HIS A 5 6.46 7.53 26.58
N ARG A 6 6.63 8.81 26.27
CA ARG A 6 7.43 9.69 27.11
C ARG A 6 6.65 9.96 28.39
N THR A 7 7.30 9.76 29.52
CA THR A 7 6.76 10.18 30.82
C THR A 7 6.84 11.70 30.92
N GLU A 8 5.78 12.35 31.46
CA GLU A 8 5.80 13.78 31.74
C GLU A 8 7.01 14.12 32.63
N GLY A 9 7.91 15.00 32.16
CA GLY A 9 9.07 15.47 32.92
C GLY A 9 10.43 15.08 32.36
N GLU A 10 10.54 14.18 31.37
CA GLU A 10 11.78 13.94 30.69
C GLU A 10 12.08 15.05 29.69
N GLY A 11 13.15 15.80 29.89
CA GLY A 11 13.66 16.78 28.94
C GLY A 11 13.96 16.13 27.59
N PHE A 12 13.93 16.92 26.49
CA PHE A 12 14.32 16.45 25.17
C PHE A 12 15.78 15.98 25.22
N SER A 13 16.00 14.65 25.17
CA SER A 13 17.32 14.06 25.04
C SER A 13 17.63 13.83 23.55
N ILE A 14 18.84 14.16 23.12
CA ILE A 14 19.33 13.80 21.79
C ILE A 14 19.31 12.27 21.70
N PRO A 15 18.70 11.68 20.67
CA PRO A 15 18.72 10.24 20.50
C PRO A 15 20.14 9.69 20.43
N GLN A 16 20.36 8.53 21.05
CA GLN A 16 21.64 7.84 20.98
C GLN A 16 22.02 7.56 19.52
N PHE A 17 23.30 7.81 19.18
CA PHE A 17 23.85 7.55 17.86
C PHE A 17 25.31 7.09 17.99
N ASP A 18 25.50 5.77 18.09
CA ASP A 18 26.79 5.13 18.34
C ASP A 18 27.24 4.25 17.15
N LEU A 19 26.92 4.69 15.92
CA LEU A 19 27.36 4.00 14.72
C LEU A 19 28.84 4.29 14.43
N THR A 20 29.55 3.25 14.03
CA THR A 20 30.93 3.32 13.58
C THR A 20 31.02 3.06 12.07
N PRO A 21 32.11 3.44 11.37
CA PRO A 21 32.33 3.07 9.98
C PRO A 21 32.19 1.56 9.73
N ARG A 22 32.64 0.72 10.65
CA ARG A 22 32.51 -0.76 10.55
C ARG A 22 31.07 -1.25 10.50
N ASP A 23 30.15 -0.55 11.16
CA ASP A 23 28.72 -0.91 11.13
C ASP A 23 28.13 -0.69 9.74
N VAL A 24 28.61 0.34 9.03
CA VAL A 24 28.18 0.70 7.68
C VAL A 24 28.87 -0.17 6.62
N ASP A 25 30.17 -0.41 6.77
CA ASP A 25 30.95 -1.25 5.84
C ASP A 25 30.34 -2.66 5.67
N GLY A 26 29.65 -3.18 6.69
CA GLY A 26 28.96 -4.47 6.65
C GLY A 26 27.67 -4.52 5.82
N PHE A 27 27.06 -3.38 5.52
CA PHE A 27 25.70 -3.34 4.89
C PHE A 27 25.66 -3.98 3.49
N LEU A 28 26.73 -3.85 2.70
CA LEU A 28 26.78 -4.49 1.38
C LEU A 28 26.76 -6.04 1.50
N GLY A 29 27.51 -6.59 2.45
CA GLY A 29 27.51 -8.03 2.71
C GLY A 29 26.13 -8.51 3.18
N GLU A 30 25.43 -7.72 4.00
CA GLU A 30 24.07 -8.01 4.45
C GLU A 30 23.07 -7.94 3.28
N LEU A 31 23.20 -6.94 2.40
CA LEU A 31 22.37 -6.85 1.19
C LEU A 31 22.57 -8.05 0.26
N GLN A 32 23.82 -8.49 0.10
CA GLN A 32 24.13 -9.70 -0.69
C GLN A 32 23.55 -10.95 -0.04
N ALA A 33 23.65 -11.09 1.28
CA ALA A 33 23.05 -12.20 2.03
C ALA A 33 21.52 -12.19 1.93
N PHE A 34 20.90 -11.03 2.08
CA PHE A 34 19.45 -10.85 1.91
C PHE A 34 19.00 -11.23 0.50
N HIS A 35 19.65 -10.70 -0.53
CA HIS A 35 19.40 -11.06 -1.92
C HIS A 35 19.59 -12.57 -2.19
N GLY A 36 20.58 -13.18 -1.51
CA GLY A 36 20.85 -14.60 -1.60
C GLY A 36 19.68 -15.50 -1.16
N GLN A 37 18.79 -15.02 -0.27
CA GLN A 37 17.58 -15.75 0.15
C GLN A 37 16.62 -16.04 -1.00
N PHE A 38 16.65 -15.23 -2.06
CA PHE A 38 15.76 -15.34 -3.22
C PHE A 38 16.41 -16.11 -4.38
N ARG A 39 17.53 -16.82 -4.15
CA ARG A 39 18.27 -17.51 -5.19
C ARG A 39 17.43 -18.49 -5.99
N GLU A 40 16.63 -19.29 -5.29
CA GLU A 40 15.82 -20.37 -5.89
C GLU A 40 14.61 -19.85 -6.70
N CYS A 41 14.29 -18.55 -6.56
CA CYS A 41 13.22 -17.91 -7.32
C CYS A 41 13.60 -17.63 -8.79
N PHE A 42 14.84 -17.89 -9.18
CA PHE A 42 15.37 -17.64 -10.52
C PHE A 42 16.00 -18.91 -11.10
N ALA A 43 15.55 -19.31 -12.29
CA ALA A 43 16.08 -20.49 -12.97
C ALA A 43 17.54 -20.32 -13.44
N ARG A 44 18.04 -19.07 -13.59
CA ARG A 44 19.38 -18.74 -14.09
C ARG A 44 20.03 -17.63 -13.27
N SER A 45 21.36 -17.51 -13.39
CA SER A 45 22.13 -16.49 -12.63
C SER A 45 21.92 -15.07 -13.17
N GLU A 46 21.75 -14.89 -14.50
CA GLU A 46 21.68 -13.54 -15.09
C GLU A 46 20.47 -12.74 -14.63
N PRO A 47 19.21 -13.26 -14.62
CA PRO A 47 18.09 -12.53 -14.05
C PRO A 47 18.30 -12.17 -12.56
N ARG A 48 18.92 -13.07 -11.79
CA ARG A 48 19.24 -12.84 -10.38
C ARG A 48 20.24 -11.68 -10.19
N GLU A 49 21.28 -11.62 -11.05
CA GLU A 49 22.24 -10.51 -11.03
C GLU A 49 21.55 -9.18 -11.41
N HIS A 50 20.66 -9.19 -12.42
CA HIS A 50 19.91 -8.01 -12.81
C HIS A 50 18.92 -7.58 -11.74
N PHE A 51 18.31 -8.51 -11.02
CA PHE A 51 17.49 -8.23 -9.85
C PHE A 51 18.30 -7.54 -8.73
N PHE A 52 19.50 -8.04 -8.41
CA PHE A 52 20.40 -7.38 -7.46
C PHE A 52 20.75 -5.95 -7.91
N ASN A 53 21.16 -5.78 -9.17
CA ASN A 53 21.50 -4.47 -9.71
C ASN A 53 20.29 -3.51 -9.71
N TYR A 54 19.08 -4.04 -9.89
CA TYR A 54 17.85 -3.26 -9.77
C TYR A 54 17.63 -2.75 -8.36
N MET A 55 17.79 -3.61 -7.34
CA MET A 55 17.70 -3.21 -5.93
C MET A 55 18.77 -2.16 -5.58
N VAL A 56 20.03 -2.36 -6.01
CA VAL A 56 21.09 -1.36 -5.82
C VAL A 56 20.69 -0.02 -6.43
N GLY A 57 20.12 -0.02 -7.63
CA GLY A 57 19.61 1.19 -8.27
C GLY A 57 18.48 1.87 -7.49
N GLN A 58 17.60 1.11 -6.84
CA GLN A 58 16.53 1.67 -5.99
C GLN A 58 17.07 2.36 -4.73
N PHE A 59 18.18 1.88 -4.18
CA PHE A 59 18.82 2.52 -3.01
C PHE A 59 19.64 3.77 -3.36
N SER A 60 19.97 4.00 -4.62
CA SER A 60 20.77 5.15 -5.05
C SER A 60 20.05 6.50 -4.85
N ALA A 61 20.78 7.62 -4.87
CA ALA A 61 20.24 8.98 -4.77
C ALA A 61 19.62 9.52 -6.07
N LEU A 62 19.46 8.68 -7.10
CA LEU A 62 18.87 9.14 -8.35
C LEU A 62 17.46 9.72 -8.12
N GLU A 63 17.21 10.93 -8.62
CA GLU A 63 15.89 11.56 -8.58
C GLU A 63 14.82 10.73 -9.31
N ARG A 64 15.23 10.10 -10.43
CA ARG A 64 14.37 9.20 -11.20
C ARG A 64 14.95 7.80 -11.25
N LYS A 65 14.30 6.86 -10.58
CA LYS A 65 14.69 5.46 -10.48
C LYS A 65 13.93 4.59 -11.49
N SER A 66 14.01 4.95 -12.78
CA SER A 66 13.59 4.06 -13.86
C SER A 66 14.79 3.26 -14.38
N ILE A 67 14.53 2.18 -15.13
CA ILE A 67 15.56 1.18 -15.49
C ILE A 67 16.79 1.80 -16.14
N GLU A 68 16.63 2.72 -17.09
CA GLU A 68 17.76 3.26 -17.84
C GLU A 68 18.70 4.10 -16.96
N PRO A 69 18.24 5.09 -16.16
CA PRO A 69 19.11 5.78 -15.21
C PRO A 69 19.77 4.85 -14.20
N MET A 70 19.03 3.90 -13.61
CA MET A 70 19.58 2.96 -12.64
C MET A 70 20.66 2.07 -13.26
N ALA A 71 20.41 1.48 -14.45
CA ALA A 71 21.36 0.62 -15.13
C ALA A 71 22.65 1.33 -15.53
N ARG A 72 22.61 2.65 -15.72
CA ARG A 72 23.82 3.47 -16.00
C ARG A 72 24.58 3.81 -14.74
N HIS A 73 23.86 3.97 -13.64
CA HIS A 73 24.43 4.39 -12.37
C HIS A 73 25.03 3.24 -11.56
N VAL A 74 24.49 2.04 -11.70
CA VAL A 74 24.98 0.84 -11.01
C VAL A 74 26.17 0.25 -11.78
N ASP A 75 27.24 -0.11 -11.06
CA ASP A 75 28.37 -0.83 -11.67
C ASP A 75 27.93 -2.22 -12.12
N GLY A 76 28.32 -2.62 -13.34
CA GLY A 76 27.79 -3.85 -13.99
C GLY A 76 26.34 -3.74 -14.48
N GLY A 77 25.70 -2.58 -14.35
CA GLY A 77 24.32 -2.37 -14.82
C GLY A 77 24.18 -2.51 -16.33
N ASN A 78 23.14 -3.23 -16.77
CA ASN A 78 22.83 -3.48 -18.18
C ASN A 78 21.37 -3.11 -18.45
N ILE A 79 21.12 -2.10 -19.28
CA ILE A 79 19.77 -1.57 -19.56
C ILE A 79 18.86 -2.67 -20.09
N ARG A 80 19.28 -3.41 -21.12
CA ARG A 80 18.45 -4.45 -21.74
C ARG A 80 18.27 -5.67 -20.84
N GLY A 81 19.32 -6.06 -20.10
CA GLY A 81 19.25 -7.13 -19.12
C GLY A 81 18.23 -6.80 -18.02
N MET A 82 18.31 -5.61 -17.43
CA MET A 82 17.36 -5.17 -16.42
C MET A 82 15.93 -4.98 -16.97
N GLN A 83 15.78 -4.51 -18.22
CA GLN A 83 14.46 -4.45 -18.87
C GLN A 83 13.82 -5.84 -19.03
N ARG A 84 14.58 -6.83 -19.52
CA ARG A 84 14.08 -8.21 -19.65
C ARG A 84 13.79 -8.82 -18.28
N CYS A 85 14.69 -8.66 -17.33
CA CYS A 85 14.48 -9.13 -15.97
C CYS A 85 13.15 -8.64 -15.38
N MET A 86 12.82 -7.36 -15.58
CA MET A 86 11.57 -6.79 -15.05
C MET A 86 10.32 -7.16 -15.87
N SER A 87 10.43 -7.35 -17.20
CA SER A 87 9.23 -7.45 -18.06
C SER A 87 8.99 -8.84 -18.66
N ASP A 88 10.05 -9.62 -18.88
CA ASP A 88 9.98 -10.82 -19.71
C ASP A 88 10.49 -12.09 -19.01
N ASP A 89 11.43 -11.95 -18.07
CA ASP A 89 11.99 -13.11 -17.36
C ASP A 89 10.96 -13.67 -16.38
N VAL A 90 10.94 -15.00 -16.27
CA VAL A 90 10.05 -15.69 -15.32
C VAL A 90 10.70 -15.71 -13.95
N TRP A 91 9.98 -15.18 -12.96
CA TRP A 91 10.29 -15.28 -11.54
C TRP A 91 9.30 -16.23 -10.87
N ASP A 92 9.77 -17.02 -9.93
CA ASP A 92 8.87 -17.70 -9.01
C ASP A 92 8.43 -16.71 -7.92
N GLU A 93 7.41 -15.90 -8.28
CA GLU A 93 6.88 -14.87 -7.37
C GLU A 93 6.25 -15.47 -6.11
N ASP A 94 5.68 -16.67 -6.20
CA ASP A 94 5.07 -17.34 -5.04
C ASP A 94 6.13 -17.74 -4.03
N THR A 95 7.18 -18.46 -4.46
CA THR A 95 8.34 -18.77 -3.60
C THR A 95 9.00 -17.51 -3.06
N MET A 96 9.11 -16.46 -3.86
CA MET A 96 9.69 -15.18 -3.42
C MET A 96 8.83 -14.52 -2.33
N ARG A 97 7.51 -14.50 -2.49
CA ARG A 97 6.58 -13.96 -1.50
C ARG A 97 6.61 -14.78 -0.21
N GLU A 98 6.61 -16.11 -0.31
CA GLU A 98 6.70 -17.00 0.86
C GLU A 98 8.00 -16.78 1.64
N THR A 99 9.15 -16.74 0.96
CA THR A 99 10.45 -16.42 1.56
C THR A 99 10.42 -15.05 2.23
N TYR A 100 9.81 -14.08 1.57
CA TYR A 100 9.65 -12.73 2.10
C TYR A 100 8.77 -12.71 3.37
N HIS A 101 7.64 -13.42 3.38
CA HIS A 101 6.80 -13.54 4.56
C HIS A 101 7.54 -14.17 5.74
N ASP A 102 8.35 -15.20 5.49
CA ASP A 102 9.18 -15.81 6.54
C ASP A 102 10.21 -14.80 7.11
N LEU A 103 10.85 -13.99 6.27
CA LEU A 103 11.77 -12.94 6.71
C LEU A 103 11.06 -11.89 7.57
N VAL A 104 9.89 -11.40 7.13
CA VAL A 104 9.08 -10.45 7.90
C VAL A 104 8.62 -11.07 9.22
N ALA A 105 8.16 -12.32 9.21
CA ALA A 105 7.72 -13.02 10.41
C ALA A 105 8.86 -13.21 11.42
N ASN A 106 10.06 -13.52 10.96
CA ASN A 106 11.23 -13.71 11.81
C ASN A 106 11.68 -12.43 12.51
N GLU A 107 11.56 -11.27 11.83
CA GLU A 107 12.05 -10.00 12.37
C GLU A 107 10.96 -9.15 13.04
N MET A 108 9.74 -9.18 12.52
CA MET A 108 8.63 -8.33 12.97
C MET A 108 7.44 -9.12 13.50
N GLY A 109 7.44 -10.46 13.35
CA GLY A 109 6.26 -11.29 13.63
C GLY A 109 5.88 -11.27 15.11
N GLU A 110 4.59 -11.02 15.38
CA GLU A 110 4.00 -11.09 16.71
C GLU A 110 2.59 -11.68 16.66
N PRO A 111 2.17 -12.44 17.71
CA PRO A 111 0.84 -13.04 17.75
C PRO A 111 -0.30 -12.02 17.67
N ASP A 112 -0.05 -10.76 18.08
CA ASP A 112 -0.97 -9.63 18.02
C ASP A 112 -0.62 -8.65 16.88
N GLY A 113 0.08 -9.13 15.85
CA GLY A 113 0.37 -8.39 14.64
C GLY A 113 -0.88 -7.84 13.98
N VAL A 114 -0.72 -6.73 13.25
CA VAL A 114 -1.79 -6.02 12.54
C VAL A 114 -1.55 -6.10 11.05
N LEU A 115 -2.51 -6.64 10.32
CA LEU A 115 -2.57 -6.51 8.87
C LEU A 115 -3.34 -5.24 8.51
N ILE A 116 -2.84 -4.45 7.58
CA ILE A 116 -3.44 -3.19 7.15
C ILE A 116 -3.64 -3.25 5.65
N VAL A 117 -4.85 -2.97 5.17
CA VAL A 117 -5.15 -2.97 3.74
C VAL A 117 -5.50 -1.56 3.29
N ASP A 118 -4.89 -1.15 2.18
CA ASP A 118 -5.16 0.14 1.54
C ASP A 118 -4.76 0.08 0.06
N GLU A 119 -5.14 1.09 -0.74
CA GLU A 119 -4.72 1.21 -2.12
C GLU A 119 -3.77 2.38 -2.34
N SER A 120 -2.95 2.26 -3.39
CA SER A 120 -2.09 3.35 -3.82
C SER A 120 -2.15 3.56 -5.33
N GLY A 121 -2.30 4.83 -5.74
CA GLY A 121 -2.37 5.23 -7.15
C GLY A 121 -1.01 5.60 -7.73
N PHE A 122 -0.82 5.28 -9.02
CA PHE A 122 0.37 5.57 -9.82
C PHE A 122 -0.06 6.30 -11.09
N VAL A 123 0.21 7.60 -11.18
CA VAL A 123 -0.17 8.43 -12.34
C VAL A 123 0.57 7.99 -13.59
N LYS A 124 -0.14 7.87 -14.69
CA LYS A 124 0.42 7.51 -16.00
C LYS A 124 0.01 8.51 -17.09
N LYS A 125 0.95 8.87 -17.96
CA LYS A 125 0.69 9.79 -19.08
C LYS A 125 0.11 9.08 -20.31
N GLY A 126 0.44 7.78 -20.49
CA GLY A 126 0.02 6.97 -21.62
C GLY A 126 -1.14 6.03 -21.30
N GLN A 127 -1.65 5.34 -22.31
CA GLN A 127 -2.75 4.38 -22.19
C GLN A 127 -2.29 2.92 -22.33
N ASP A 128 -1.01 2.67 -22.60
CA ASP A 128 -0.49 1.34 -22.96
C ASP A 128 -0.05 0.50 -21.75
N SER A 129 -0.08 1.05 -20.53
CA SER A 129 0.29 0.30 -19.34
C SER A 129 -0.88 -0.57 -18.86
N VAL A 130 -0.59 -1.77 -18.38
CA VAL A 130 -1.58 -2.69 -17.82
C VAL A 130 -2.43 -2.02 -16.73
N GLY A 131 -3.74 -2.26 -16.71
CA GLY A 131 -4.65 -1.75 -15.68
C GLY A 131 -4.85 -0.23 -15.66
N VAL A 132 -4.29 0.52 -16.64
CA VAL A 132 -4.45 1.98 -16.71
C VAL A 132 -5.87 2.36 -17.09
N ALA A 133 -6.43 3.31 -16.37
CA ALA A 133 -7.75 3.91 -16.65
C ALA A 133 -7.86 5.31 -16.05
N ARG A 134 -8.86 6.08 -16.49
CA ARG A 134 -9.31 7.27 -15.76
C ARG A 134 -10.11 6.82 -14.54
N GLN A 135 -9.49 6.87 -13.38
CA GLN A 135 -10.06 6.41 -12.11
C GLN A 135 -9.61 7.34 -10.98
N TYR A 136 -10.28 7.23 -9.83
CA TYR A 136 -9.89 8.00 -8.66
C TYR A 136 -8.47 7.59 -8.22
N CYS A 137 -7.61 8.58 -8.12
CA CYS A 137 -6.22 8.42 -7.67
C CYS A 137 -6.06 9.10 -6.31
N GLY A 138 -6.02 8.32 -5.24
CA GLY A 138 -5.91 8.82 -3.86
C GLY A 138 -4.71 9.73 -3.64
N THR A 139 -3.57 9.44 -4.29
CA THR A 139 -2.35 10.28 -4.25
C THR A 139 -2.59 11.72 -4.73
N LEU A 140 -3.52 11.93 -5.67
CA LEU A 140 -3.86 13.25 -6.21
C LEU A 140 -5.20 13.79 -5.70
N GLY A 141 -5.99 13.00 -4.99
CA GLY A 141 -7.33 13.38 -4.52
C GLY A 141 -8.35 13.65 -5.64
N LYS A 142 -8.11 13.15 -6.86
CA LYS A 142 -8.97 13.39 -8.04
C LYS A 142 -8.98 12.22 -9.01
N VAL A 143 -9.92 12.25 -9.97
CA VAL A 143 -9.93 11.30 -11.10
C VAL A 143 -8.81 11.66 -12.07
N GLU A 144 -7.89 10.73 -12.29
CA GLU A 144 -6.74 10.91 -13.18
C GLU A 144 -6.42 9.59 -13.91
N ASN A 145 -5.69 9.68 -15.03
CA ASN A 145 -5.20 8.51 -15.74
C ASN A 145 -4.12 7.82 -14.89
N SER A 146 -4.45 6.67 -14.33
CA SER A 146 -3.62 6.02 -13.32
C SER A 146 -3.76 4.50 -13.33
N GLN A 147 -2.76 3.82 -12.79
CA GLN A 147 -2.86 2.45 -12.27
C GLN A 147 -3.12 2.54 -10.76
N VAL A 148 -3.82 1.55 -10.21
CA VAL A 148 -4.06 1.43 -8.77
C VAL A 148 -3.62 0.05 -8.32
N GLY A 149 -2.77 -0.01 -7.31
CA GLY A 149 -2.44 -1.23 -6.60
C GLY A 149 -3.19 -1.31 -5.28
N VAL A 150 -3.68 -2.50 -4.93
CA VAL A 150 -4.18 -2.83 -3.60
C VAL A 150 -3.04 -3.52 -2.84
N PHE A 151 -2.81 -3.09 -1.61
CA PHE A 151 -1.66 -3.54 -0.81
C PHE A 151 -2.10 -4.03 0.55
N ALA A 152 -1.31 -4.97 1.09
CA ALA A 152 -1.33 -5.31 2.49
C ALA A 152 0.00 -4.91 3.13
N ALA A 153 -0.05 -4.27 4.30
CA ALA A 153 1.09 -4.03 5.15
C ALA A 153 0.93 -4.83 6.45
N TYR A 154 2.05 -5.34 6.95
CA TYR A 154 2.15 -5.90 8.28
C TYR A 154 2.76 -4.88 9.23
N ALA A 155 2.22 -4.76 10.42
CA ALA A 155 2.75 -3.87 11.45
C ALA A 155 2.73 -4.52 12.83
N SER A 156 3.80 -4.30 13.58
CA SER A 156 3.97 -4.73 14.96
C SER A 156 4.73 -3.67 15.76
N ARG A 157 5.08 -3.95 17.00
CA ARG A 157 5.97 -3.05 17.80
C ARG A 157 7.40 -2.97 17.23
N HIS A 158 7.79 -3.90 16.36
CA HIS A 158 9.14 -3.97 15.80
C HIS A 158 9.29 -3.17 14.50
N GLY A 159 8.18 -2.83 13.84
CA GLY A 159 8.19 -2.06 12.60
C GLY A 159 6.98 -2.33 11.72
N TYR A 160 7.09 -1.93 10.47
CA TYR A 160 6.06 -2.14 9.46
C TYR A 160 6.68 -2.37 8.08
N ALA A 161 6.01 -3.17 7.26
CA ALA A 161 6.41 -3.43 5.88
C ALA A 161 5.20 -3.76 5.00
N LEU A 162 5.26 -3.41 3.71
CA LEU A 162 4.32 -3.95 2.72
C LEU A 162 4.60 -5.45 2.56
N VAL A 163 3.59 -6.30 2.65
CA VAL A 163 3.76 -7.75 2.60
C VAL A 163 3.07 -8.41 1.41
N ASP A 164 2.06 -7.79 0.82
CA ASP A 164 1.44 -8.26 -0.43
C ASP A 164 0.97 -7.10 -1.29
N LYS A 165 0.78 -7.37 -2.58
CA LYS A 165 0.36 -6.40 -3.60
C LYS A 165 -0.47 -7.09 -4.67
N ARG A 166 -1.52 -6.41 -5.15
CA ARG A 166 -2.33 -6.83 -6.30
C ARG A 166 -2.60 -5.63 -7.20
N LEU A 167 -2.41 -5.79 -8.51
CA LEU A 167 -2.81 -4.75 -9.45
C LEU A 167 -4.32 -4.77 -9.62
N PHE A 168 -4.99 -3.65 -9.33
CA PHE A 168 -6.40 -3.51 -9.65
C PHE A 168 -6.58 -3.36 -11.16
N MET A 169 -7.36 -4.27 -11.74
CA MET A 169 -7.71 -4.26 -13.17
C MET A 169 -9.13 -3.72 -13.31
N PRO A 170 -9.32 -2.49 -13.86
CA PRO A 170 -10.65 -1.92 -14.07
C PRO A 170 -11.53 -2.79 -14.98
N GLU A 171 -12.85 -2.84 -14.74
CA GLU A 171 -13.81 -3.69 -15.44
C GLU A 171 -13.71 -3.58 -16.97
N GLN A 172 -13.49 -2.38 -17.49
CA GLN A 172 -13.32 -2.14 -18.94
C GLN A 172 -12.18 -2.96 -19.57
N TRP A 173 -11.17 -3.36 -18.78
CA TRP A 173 -10.05 -4.18 -19.27
C TRP A 173 -10.49 -5.60 -19.64
N PHE A 174 -11.64 -6.06 -19.17
CA PHE A 174 -12.18 -7.40 -19.45
C PHE A 174 -13.17 -7.43 -20.64
N SER A 175 -13.48 -6.27 -21.25
CA SER A 175 -14.26 -6.21 -22.49
C SER A 175 -13.47 -6.70 -23.69
N ASP A 176 -14.19 -7.08 -24.76
CA ASP A 176 -13.60 -7.50 -26.05
C ASP A 176 -12.70 -6.42 -26.66
N ALA A 177 -13.08 -5.14 -26.50
CA ALA A 177 -12.30 -3.99 -26.97
C ALA A 177 -10.87 -3.92 -26.37
N TYR A 178 -10.64 -4.56 -25.23
CA TYR A 178 -9.35 -4.60 -24.56
C TYR A 178 -8.60 -5.96 -24.73
N ALA A 179 -9.14 -6.92 -25.47
CA ALA A 179 -8.54 -8.25 -25.63
C ALA A 179 -7.09 -8.18 -26.16
N GLU A 180 -6.85 -7.44 -27.26
CA GLU A 180 -5.50 -7.23 -27.81
C GLU A 180 -4.57 -6.55 -26.80
N ARG A 181 -5.09 -5.59 -26.04
CA ARG A 181 -4.31 -4.86 -25.02
C ARG A 181 -3.94 -5.76 -23.84
N ARG A 182 -4.86 -6.64 -23.38
CA ARG A 182 -4.55 -7.66 -22.34
C ARG A 182 -3.45 -8.57 -22.80
N HIS A 183 -3.54 -9.12 -24.03
CA HIS A 183 -2.51 -9.97 -24.59
C HIS A 183 -1.15 -9.25 -24.70
N LYS A 184 -1.13 -8.02 -25.21
CA LYS A 184 0.10 -7.20 -25.31
C LYS A 184 0.72 -6.88 -23.96
N CYS A 185 -0.11 -6.71 -22.93
CA CYS A 185 0.33 -6.47 -21.56
C CYS A 185 0.60 -7.74 -20.78
N GLN A 186 0.51 -8.92 -21.41
CA GLN A 186 0.77 -10.23 -20.79
C GLN A 186 -0.09 -10.45 -19.54
N VAL A 187 -1.37 -10.05 -19.58
CA VAL A 187 -2.32 -10.32 -18.48
C VAL A 187 -2.66 -11.81 -18.53
N PRO A 188 -2.46 -12.57 -17.43
CA PRO A 188 -2.80 -13.98 -17.36
C PRO A 188 -4.29 -14.22 -17.64
N GLU A 189 -4.64 -15.35 -18.30
CA GLU A 189 -6.02 -15.66 -18.68
C GLU A 189 -6.95 -15.89 -17.48
N GLU A 190 -6.39 -16.38 -16.37
CA GLU A 190 -7.09 -16.60 -15.11
C GLU A 190 -7.47 -15.32 -14.36
N VAL A 191 -6.87 -14.18 -14.72
CA VAL A 191 -7.20 -12.88 -14.10
C VAL A 191 -8.57 -12.42 -14.56
N THR A 192 -9.48 -12.31 -13.62
CA THR A 192 -10.87 -11.85 -13.83
C THR A 192 -11.13 -10.54 -13.11
N PHE A 193 -12.25 -9.88 -13.46
CA PHE A 193 -12.63 -8.64 -12.77
C PHE A 193 -13.02 -8.91 -11.31
N HIS A 194 -12.34 -8.23 -10.42
CA HIS A 194 -12.69 -8.12 -9.01
C HIS A 194 -12.68 -6.66 -8.59
N THR A 195 -13.63 -6.26 -7.76
CA THR A 195 -13.60 -4.94 -7.12
C THR A 195 -12.42 -4.84 -6.16
N LYS A 196 -11.95 -3.63 -5.85
CA LYS A 196 -10.84 -3.45 -4.90
C LYS A 196 -11.08 -4.13 -3.55
N PRO A 197 -12.29 -4.06 -2.93
CA PRO A 197 -12.58 -4.81 -1.71
C PRO A 197 -12.49 -6.33 -1.88
N GLN A 198 -12.93 -6.89 -3.02
CA GLN A 198 -12.79 -8.33 -3.29
C GLN A 198 -11.32 -8.72 -3.45
N VAL A 199 -10.53 -7.94 -4.20
CA VAL A 199 -9.07 -8.14 -4.32
C VAL A 199 -8.39 -8.15 -2.95
N ALA A 200 -8.76 -7.20 -2.08
CA ALA A 200 -8.23 -7.11 -0.72
C ALA A 200 -8.65 -8.31 0.14
N ALA A 201 -9.91 -8.74 0.05
CA ALA A 201 -10.40 -9.91 0.78
C ALA A 201 -9.67 -11.19 0.39
N ASP A 202 -9.44 -11.40 -0.91
CA ASP A 202 -8.70 -12.55 -1.42
C ASP A 202 -7.23 -12.52 -0.97
N MET A 203 -6.62 -11.35 -0.95
CA MET A 203 -5.25 -11.16 -0.45
C MET A 203 -5.15 -11.50 1.06
N VAL A 204 -6.07 -11.00 1.88
CA VAL A 204 -6.10 -11.30 3.33
C VAL A 204 -6.31 -12.78 3.59
N LYS A 205 -7.23 -13.42 2.84
CA LYS A 205 -7.48 -14.89 2.94
C LYS A 205 -6.22 -15.68 2.55
N ALA A 206 -5.53 -15.30 1.48
CA ALA A 206 -4.29 -15.95 1.05
C ALA A 206 -3.24 -15.90 2.16
N ILE A 207 -2.93 -14.70 2.70
CA ILE A 207 -1.97 -14.51 3.79
C ILE A 207 -2.39 -15.33 5.03
N ARG A 208 -3.69 -15.36 5.36
CA ARG A 208 -4.19 -16.16 6.50
C ARG A 208 -4.00 -17.64 6.30
N ASN A 209 -4.31 -18.16 5.10
CA ASN A 209 -4.21 -19.56 4.75
C ASN A 209 -2.77 -20.07 4.66
N GLU A 210 -1.85 -19.23 4.17
CA GLU A 210 -0.41 -19.52 4.16
C GLU A 210 0.13 -19.68 5.58
N GLY A 211 -0.41 -18.92 6.54
CA GLY A 211 -0.07 -19.05 7.96
C GLY A 211 1.36 -18.64 8.34
N ARG A 212 2.12 -18.04 7.42
CA ARG A 212 3.52 -17.62 7.65
C ARG A 212 3.59 -16.34 8.48
N LEU A 213 2.70 -15.37 8.23
CA LEU A 213 2.62 -14.12 8.97
C LEU A 213 1.63 -14.23 10.13
N PRO A 214 2.07 -14.16 11.39
CA PRO A 214 1.17 -14.18 12.53
C PRO A 214 0.48 -12.82 12.65
N PHE A 215 -0.85 -12.77 12.48
CA PHE A 215 -1.63 -11.56 12.75
C PHE A 215 -2.97 -11.90 13.38
N ARG A 216 -3.44 -10.99 14.23
CA ARG A 216 -4.72 -11.08 14.93
C ARG A 216 -5.67 -9.95 14.54
N TYR A 217 -5.15 -8.85 14.07
CA TYR A 217 -5.92 -7.65 13.80
C TYR A 217 -5.86 -7.27 12.32
N LEU A 218 -6.98 -6.74 11.81
CA LEU A 218 -7.09 -6.17 10.48
C LEU A 218 -7.61 -4.75 10.56
N VAL A 219 -6.93 -3.82 9.91
CA VAL A 219 -7.34 -2.42 9.78
C VAL A 219 -7.47 -2.07 8.31
N ALA A 220 -8.55 -1.38 7.95
CA ALA A 220 -8.77 -0.91 6.58
C ALA A 220 -9.56 0.41 6.58
N ASP A 221 -9.55 1.08 5.43
CA ASP A 221 -10.24 2.35 5.25
C ASP A 221 -11.74 2.19 4.97
N CYS A 222 -12.38 3.31 4.63
CA CYS A 222 -13.82 3.42 4.40
C CYS A 222 -14.27 2.70 3.12
N LEU A 223 -13.41 2.52 2.11
CA LEU A 223 -13.74 1.77 0.90
C LEU A 223 -14.07 0.31 1.26
N TYR A 224 -13.25 -0.28 2.12
CA TYR A 224 -13.38 -1.66 2.56
C TYR A 224 -14.47 -1.82 3.63
N GLY A 225 -14.57 -0.87 4.57
CA GLY A 225 -15.58 -0.89 5.63
C GLY A 225 -17.01 -0.68 5.12
N ASN A 226 -17.20 -0.12 3.94
CA ASN A 226 -18.49 0.04 3.26
C ASN A 226 -18.84 -1.15 2.34
N SER A 227 -17.97 -2.16 2.24
CA SER A 227 -18.19 -3.36 1.41
C SER A 227 -18.67 -4.53 2.26
N PRO A 228 -19.94 -4.95 2.12
CA PRO A 228 -20.44 -6.14 2.82
C PRO A 228 -19.67 -7.40 2.44
N ASP A 229 -19.32 -7.57 1.16
CA ASP A 229 -18.56 -8.74 0.67
C ASP A 229 -17.19 -8.84 1.35
N PHE A 230 -16.51 -7.68 1.52
CA PHE A 230 -15.24 -7.64 2.24
C PHE A 230 -15.43 -8.02 3.72
N LEU A 231 -16.42 -7.41 4.38
CA LEU A 231 -16.68 -7.67 5.80
C LEU A 231 -17.08 -9.15 6.05
N ASP A 232 -17.93 -9.72 5.18
CA ASP A 232 -18.34 -11.13 5.26
C ASP A 232 -17.12 -12.06 5.05
N ALA A 233 -16.28 -11.75 4.09
CA ALA A 233 -15.07 -12.51 3.79
C ALA A 233 -14.07 -12.50 4.96
N ILE A 234 -13.91 -11.36 5.64
CA ILE A 234 -13.01 -11.25 6.78
C ILE A 234 -13.60 -11.86 8.05
N ASP A 235 -14.92 -11.75 8.27
CA ASP A 235 -15.59 -12.41 9.40
C ASP A 235 -15.48 -13.94 9.32
N ALA A 236 -15.35 -14.49 8.10
CA ALA A 236 -15.06 -15.91 7.89
C ALA A 236 -13.61 -16.31 8.27
N CYS A 237 -12.69 -15.36 8.38
CA CYS A 237 -11.32 -15.61 8.83
C CYS A 237 -11.28 -15.74 10.36
N VAL A 238 -11.34 -16.98 10.85
CA VAL A 238 -11.39 -17.27 12.29
C VAL A 238 -10.23 -16.63 13.05
N GLY A 239 -10.57 -15.93 14.14
CA GLY A 239 -9.59 -15.31 15.04
C GLY A 239 -9.11 -13.92 14.61
N VAL A 240 -9.60 -13.38 13.50
CA VAL A 240 -9.27 -12.02 13.05
C VAL A 240 -10.26 -11.00 13.63
N THR A 241 -9.74 -10.03 14.34
CA THR A 241 -10.50 -8.88 14.85
C THR A 241 -10.26 -7.67 13.97
N THR A 242 -11.34 -7.05 13.48
CA THR A 242 -11.28 -5.92 12.55
C THR A 242 -11.46 -4.58 13.27
N LEU A 243 -10.84 -3.53 12.72
CA LEU A 243 -11.23 -2.14 12.94
C LEU A 243 -11.21 -1.43 11.58
N VAL A 244 -12.37 -1.24 10.96
CA VAL A 244 -12.47 -0.66 9.62
C VAL A 244 -13.26 0.65 9.66
N SER A 245 -12.81 1.65 8.90
CA SER A 245 -13.52 2.93 8.82
C SER A 245 -14.83 2.78 8.07
N VAL A 246 -15.83 3.58 8.41
CA VAL A 246 -17.13 3.62 7.72
C VAL A 246 -17.54 5.07 7.42
N PRO A 247 -18.38 5.29 6.38
CA PRO A 247 -18.91 6.62 6.05
C PRO A 247 -19.73 7.24 7.19
N ALA A 248 -19.77 8.55 7.23
CA ALA A 248 -20.51 9.33 8.24
C ALA A 248 -22.04 9.13 8.18
N ASP A 249 -22.56 8.73 7.03
CA ASP A 249 -23.98 8.45 6.78
C ASP A 249 -24.36 6.98 7.02
N THR A 250 -23.40 6.13 7.46
CA THR A 250 -23.68 4.74 7.83
C THR A 250 -24.82 4.68 8.85
N ARG A 251 -25.83 3.86 8.55
CA ARG A 251 -27.04 3.76 9.38
C ARG A 251 -26.98 2.58 10.34
N CYS A 252 -27.48 2.79 11.56
CA CYS A 252 -27.48 1.78 12.60
C CYS A 252 -28.64 1.96 13.59
N TRP A 253 -28.94 0.89 14.32
CA TRP A 253 -29.79 0.90 15.50
C TRP A 253 -28.96 0.63 16.76
N LEU A 254 -29.36 1.25 17.87
CA LEU A 254 -28.75 0.96 19.18
C LEU A 254 -29.07 -0.44 19.70
N GLN A 255 -30.23 -0.98 19.34
CA GLN A 255 -30.64 -2.35 19.61
C GLN A 255 -31.15 -2.99 18.32
N ARG A 256 -30.95 -4.29 18.19
CA ARG A 256 -31.39 -5.04 16.99
C ARG A 256 -32.90 -5.03 16.90
N PRO A 257 -33.50 -4.45 15.86
CA PRO A 257 -34.96 -4.49 15.70
C PRO A 257 -35.42 -5.90 15.31
N LEU A 258 -36.64 -6.26 15.70
CA LEU A 258 -37.31 -7.46 15.22
C LEU A 258 -37.71 -7.28 13.76
N THR A 259 -37.72 -8.39 13.03
CA THR A 259 -38.13 -8.40 11.63
C THR A 259 -39.30 -9.36 11.45
N THR A 260 -40.19 -9.06 10.49
CA THR A 260 -41.32 -9.87 10.10
C THR A 260 -41.40 -9.96 8.58
N GLU A 261 -42.13 -10.93 8.07
CA GLU A 261 -42.48 -11.00 6.66
C GLU A 261 -43.73 -10.16 6.39
N HIS A 262 -43.64 -9.31 5.39
CA HIS A 262 -44.73 -8.52 4.86
C HIS A 262 -45.06 -9.02 3.45
N THR A 263 -46.29 -9.53 3.29
CA THR A 263 -46.80 -9.96 1.97
C THR A 263 -47.44 -8.79 1.23
N TYR A 264 -47.20 -8.69 -0.04
CA TYR A 264 -47.75 -7.65 -0.92
C TYR A 264 -47.98 -8.23 -2.34
N THR A 265 -48.97 -7.70 -3.04
CA THR A 265 -49.26 -8.11 -4.40
C THR A 265 -48.55 -7.17 -5.39
N TYR A 266 -47.80 -7.77 -6.31
CA TYR A 266 -47.15 -7.03 -7.39
C TYR A 266 -47.41 -7.73 -8.73
N LYS A 267 -48.02 -7.02 -9.70
CA LYS A 267 -48.42 -7.57 -11.00
C LYS A 267 -49.26 -8.86 -10.91
N GLY A 268 -50.15 -8.95 -9.92
CA GLY A 268 -51.02 -10.11 -9.71
C GLY A 268 -50.37 -11.29 -8.96
N GLU A 269 -49.08 -11.24 -8.65
CA GLU A 269 -48.35 -12.23 -7.86
C GLU A 269 -48.25 -11.82 -6.40
N VAL A 270 -48.52 -12.75 -5.46
CA VAL A 270 -48.26 -12.54 -4.04
C VAL A 270 -46.77 -12.73 -3.78
N ARG A 271 -46.13 -11.67 -3.27
CA ARG A 271 -44.72 -11.67 -2.91
C ARG A 271 -44.57 -11.37 -1.44
N ALA A 272 -43.56 -11.94 -0.81
CA ALA A 272 -43.17 -11.64 0.55
C ALA A 272 -41.81 -10.89 0.59
N LYS A 273 -41.69 -9.90 1.45
CA LYS A 273 -40.43 -9.28 1.78
C LYS A 273 -40.24 -9.16 3.29
N ARG A 274 -39.01 -9.32 3.74
CA ARG A 274 -38.63 -9.06 5.13
C ARG A 274 -38.65 -7.57 5.42
N VAL A 275 -39.24 -7.16 6.53
CA VAL A 275 -39.33 -5.77 6.98
C VAL A 275 -39.08 -5.68 8.49
N VAL A 276 -38.72 -4.52 8.99
CA VAL A 276 -38.68 -4.27 10.44
C VAL A 276 -40.11 -4.32 10.98
N ALA A 277 -40.34 -5.16 12.01
CA ALA A 277 -41.66 -5.46 12.53
C ALA A 277 -42.34 -4.28 13.22
N SER A 278 -41.57 -3.42 13.86
CA SER A 278 -42.09 -2.22 14.54
C SER A 278 -41.04 -1.11 14.53
N PRO A 279 -41.43 0.13 14.19
CA PRO A 279 -40.52 1.27 14.18
C PRO A 279 -40.22 1.84 15.58
N THR A 280 -40.36 1.04 16.64
CA THR A 280 -40.12 1.47 18.04
C THR A 280 -38.64 1.84 18.28
N GLN A 281 -37.75 1.42 17.39
CA GLN A 281 -36.33 1.78 17.46
C GLN A 281 -35.94 2.72 16.33
N THR A 282 -35.39 3.89 16.73
CA THR A 282 -34.96 4.89 15.75
C THR A 282 -33.74 4.44 15.00
N LEU A 283 -33.81 4.45 13.66
CA LEU A 283 -32.67 4.28 12.77
C LEU A 283 -31.91 5.60 12.72
N LEU A 284 -30.66 5.57 13.15
CA LEU A 284 -29.77 6.74 13.20
C LEU A 284 -28.62 6.59 12.21
N THR A 285 -28.07 7.71 11.75
CA THR A 285 -26.72 7.73 11.19
C THR A 285 -25.69 7.68 12.31
N VAL A 286 -24.49 7.19 12.03
CA VAL A 286 -23.39 7.19 13.02
C VAL A 286 -23.03 8.61 13.46
N THR A 287 -23.23 9.61 12.57
CA THR A 287 -23.07 11.04 12.91
C THR A 287 -24.10 11.49 13.93
N ALA A 288 -25.39 11.27 13.68
CA ALA A 288 -26.46 11.64 14.61
C ALA A 288 -26.29 10.94 15.97
N LEU A 289 -25.85 9.67 15.97
CA LEU A 289 -25.51 8.96 17.17
C LEU A 289 -24.35 9.62 17.92
N ALA A 290 -23.28 10.00 17.22
CA ALA A 290 -22.11 10.65 17.83
C ALA A 290 -22.49 11.99 18.51
N GLU A 291 -23.33 12.78 17.85
CA GLU A 291 -23.83 14.07 18.36
C GLU A 291 -24.74 13.91 19.58
N SER A 292 -25.49 12.80 19.67
CA SER A 292 -26.38 12.51 20.81
C SER A 292 -25.64 12.00 22.06
N LEU A 293 -24.34 11.67 21.96
CA LEU A 293 -23.58 11.11 23.08
C LEU A 293 -23.30 12.17 24.15
N PRO A 294 -23.59 11.90 25.44
CA PRO A 294 -23.24 12.81 26.51
C PRO A 294 -21.73 12.94 26.67
N SER A 295 -21.27 14.06 27.22
CA SER A 295 -19.84 14.32 27.46
C SER A 295 -19.12 13.22 28.24
N ALA A 296 -19.80 12.57 29.17
CA ALA A 296 -19.28 11.46 29.97
C ALA A 296 -19.00 10.18 29.14
N ALA A 297 -19.52 10.08 27.90
CA ALA A 297 -19.21 8.95 26.98
C ALA A 297 -17.85 9.08 26.28
N TRP A 298 -17.20 10.23 26.40
CA TRP A 298 -15.98 10.55 25.68
C TRP A 298 -14.74 10.44 26.57
N TYR A 299 -13.74 9.72 26.09
CA TYR A 299 -12.48 9.50 26.77
C TYR A 299 -11.32 10.07 25.93
N ARG A 300 -10.59 11.03 26.48
CA ARG A 300 -9.34 11.51 25.86
C ARG A 300 -8.30 10.42 25.93
N ARG A 301 -7.66 10.12 24.79
CA ARG A 301 -6.60 9.12 24.67
C ARG A 301 -5.53 9.59 23.68
N THR A 302 -4.26 9.33 24.01
CA THR A 302 -3.12 9.47 23.08
C THR A 302 -3.09 8.27 22.17
N VAL A 303 -2.96 8.48 20.87
CA VAL A 303 -2.88 7.46 19.84
C VAL A 303 -1.41 7.18 19.51
N SER A 304 -0.60 8.22 19.39
CA SER A 304 0.84 8.14 19.08
C SER A 304 1.56 9.38 19.59
N GLU A 305 2.89 9.29 19.67
CA GLU A 305 3.74 10.45 19.86
C GLU A 305 4.09 11.05 18.49
N GLY A 306 3.90 12.35 18.34
CA GLY A 306 4.28 13.09 17.14
C GLY A 306 5.49 13.99 17.39
N THR A 307 6.08 14.54 16.34
CA THR A 307 7.21 15.47 16.42
C THR A 307 6.88 16.75 17.21
N LYS A 308 5.59 17.10 17.30
CA LYS A 308 5.08 18.26 18.05
C LYS A 308 4.43 17.88 19.39
N GLY A 309 4.68 16.67 19.88
CA GLY A 309 4.10 16.13 21.12
C GLY A 309 2.98 15.11 20.89
N PRO A 310 2.28 14.66 21.97
CA PRO A 310 1.30 13.59 21.89
C PRO A 310 0.13 13.92 20.96
N ILE A 311 -0.17 13.00 20.05
CA ILE A 311 -1.35 13.08 19.18
C ILE A 311 -2.53 12.44 19.93
N ALA A 312 -3.42 13.29 20.47
CA ALA A 312 -4.53 12.86 21.29
C ALA A 312 -5.89 13.19 20.66
N TYR A 313 -6.85 12.30 20.88
CA TYR A 313 -8.23 12.41 20.41
C TYR A 313 -9.20 12.07 21.54
N ALA A 314 -10.46 12.44 21.39
CA ALA A 314 -11.53 11.92 22.23
C ALA A 314 -12.21 10.74 21.53
N PHE A 315 -12.41 9.65 22.28
CA PHE A 315 -13.01 8.41 21.80
C PHE A 315 -14.30 8.09 22.55
N ALA A 316 -15.28 7.59 21.81
CA ALA A 316 -16.47 6.96 22.36
C ALA A 316 -16.72 5.62 21.64
N ARG A 317 -17.47 4.71 22.26
CA ARG A 317 -17.88 3.46 21.64
C ARG A 317 -19.27 3.04 22.05
N LYS A 318 -19.98 2.38 21.14
CA LYS A 318 -21.30 1.78 21.37
C LYS A 318 -21.43 0.45 20.63
N ARG A 319 -22.20 -0.49 21.20
CA ARG A 319 -22.65 -1.65 20.42
C ARG A 319 -23.85 -1.20 19.59
N VAL A 320 -23.82 -1.48 18.29
CA VAL A 320 -24.87 -1.10 17.35
C VAL A 320 -25.15 -2.24 16.37
N THR A 321 -26.36 -2.29 15.83
CA THR A 321 -26.69 -3.15 14.69
C THR A 321 -26.70 -2.32 13.42
N LEU A 322 -25.89 -2.69 12.45
CA LEU A 322 -25.83 -1.99 11.15
C LEU A 322 -27.11 -2.22 10.36
N CYS A 323 -27.44 -1.23 9.53
CA CYS A 323 -28.57 -1.28 8.61
C CYS A 323 -28.06 -1.50 7.19
N LYS A 324 -28.52 -2.57 6.54
CA LYS A 324 -28.34 -2.84 5.12
C LYS A 324 -29.70 -2.93 4.44
N GLU A 325 -29.95 -2.09 3.43
CA GLU A 325 -31.22 -2.06 2.68
C GLU A 325 -32.48 -1.96 3.56
N GLY A 326 -32.38 -1.27 4.70
CA GLY A 326 -33.50 -1.11 5.65
C GLY A 326 -33.67 -2.28 6.62
N LEU A 327 -32.81 -3.29 6.57
CA LEU A 327 -32.86 -4.47 7.46
C LEU A 327 -31.68 -4.52 8.43
N PRO A 328 -31.85 -5.14 9.62
CA PRO A 328 -30.74 -5.33 10.56
C PRO A 328 -29.78 -6.40 10.05
N GLU A 329 -28.51 -6.03 9.90
CA GLU A 329 -27.43 -6.88 9.43
C GLU A 329 -26.63 -7.44 10.61
N ARG A 330 -25.44 -6.97 10.85
CA ARG A 330 -24.52 -7.43 11.90
C ARG A 330 -24.50 -6.51 13.10
N THR A 331 -24.25 -7.08 14.29
CA THR A 331 -24.07 -6.30 15.52
C THR A 331 -22.57 -6.14 15.80
N VAL A 332 -22.10 -4.89 15.81
CA VAL A 332 -20.68 -4.54 15.88
C VAL A 332 -20.40 -3.52 16.98
N TRP A 333 -19.14 -3.31 17.31
CA TRP A 333 -18.73 -2.08 17.95
C TRP A 333 -18.70 -0.95 16.93
N LEU A 334 -19.37 0.15 17.22
CA LEU A 334 -19.12 1.45 16.62
C LEU A 334 -18.13 2.18 17.52
N VAL A 335 -16.96 2.55 16.97
CA VAL A 335 -15.95 3.35 17.64
C VAL A 335 -15.90 4.71 16.97
N ILE A 336 -16.01 5.76 17.75
CA ILE A 336 -16.05 7.13 17.27
C ILE A 336 -14.83 7.85 17.81
N LYS A 337 -14.04 8.43 16.91
CA LYS A 337 -12.88 9.28 17.22
C LYS A 337 -13.19 10.70 16.80
N ARG A 338 -12.87 11.68 17.66
CA ARG A 338 -12.97 13.09 17.29
C ARG A 338 -11.72 13.87 17.70
N THR A 339 -11.40 14.91 16.92
CA THR A 339 -10.35 15.85 17.28
C THR A 339 -10.70 16.62 18.53
N LEU A 340 -9.69 17.11 19.26
CA LEU A 340 -9.88 17.99 20.41
C LEU A 340 -10.00 19.44 19.91
N GLY A 341 -10.88 20.23 20.51
CA GLY A 341 -11.08 21.64 20.15
C GLY A 341 -12.55 22.02 19.98
N ALA A 342 -12.79 23.27 19.58
CA ALA A 342 -14.14 23.85 19.49
C ALA A 342 -14.96 23.30 18.29
N SER A 343 -14.27 22.94 17.20
CA SER A 343 -14.90 22.39 15.98
C SER A 343 -14.32 21.01 15.68
N PRO A 344 -14.78 19.94 16.37
CA PRO A 344 -14.21 18.61 16.20
C PRO A 344 -14.57 18.00 14.85
N THR A 345 -13.60 17.35 14.22
CA THR A 345 -13.83 16.45 13.10
C THR A 345 -13.97 15.02 13.62
N TYR A 346 -14.86 14.24 13.00
CA TYR A 346 -15.21 12.89 13.42
C TYR A 346 -14.68 11.84 12.45
N SER A 347 -14.27 10.70 12.99
CA SER A 347 -13.99 9.47 12.23
C SER A 347 -14.75 8.33 12.87
N TYR A 348 -15.33 7.47 12.06
CA TYR A 348 -16.17 6.36 12.47
C TYR A 348 -15.57 5.05 12.06
N TYR A 349 -15.58 4.08 12.97
CA TYR A 349 -15.04 2.75 12.74
C TYR A 349 -16.03 1.71 13.24
N ILE A 350 -16.05 0.56 12.59
CA ILE A 350 -16.75 -0.63 13.08
C ILE A 350 -15.76 -1.75 13.37
N SER A 351 -16.13 -2.62 14.32
CA SER A 351 -15.31 -3.77 14.71
C SER A 351 -16.19 -4.96 15.10
N ASN A 352 -15.77 -6.15 14.65
CA ASN A 352 -16.36 -7.44 15.04
C ASN A 352 -15.88 -7.95 16.42
N ALA A 353 -15.07 -7.17 17.11
CA ALA A 353 -14.47 -7.53 18.39
C ALA A 353 -15.51 -7.98 19.43
N PRO A 354 -15.16 -8.93 20.34
CA PRO A 354 -16.01 -9.35 21.44
C PRO A 354 -16.52 -8.20 22.30
N ALA A 355 -17.68 -8.38 22.97
CA ALA A 355 -18.30 -7.36 23.79
C ALA A 355 -17.41 -6.89 24.96
N SER A 356 -16.55 -7.78 25.46
CA SER A 356 -15.57 -7.49 26.54
C SER A 356 -14.36 -6.68 26.12
N THR A 357 -14.17 -6.39 24.81
CA THR A 357 -12.98 -5.75 24.29
C THR A 357 -12.81 -4.33 24.89
N PRO A 358 -11.64 -4.01 25.47
CA PRO A 358 -11.41 -2.72 26.10
C PRO A 358 -11.23 -1.60 25.05
N LEU A 359 -11.61 -0.36 25.39
CA LEU A 359 -11.46 0.82 24.51
C LEU A 359 -10.00 1.03 24.04
N ARG A 360 -9.02 0.73 24.90
CA ARG A 360 -7.59 0.88 24.58
C ARG A 360 -7.18 0.14 23.32
N LEU A 361 -7.77 -1.03 23.02
CA LEU A 361 -7.48 -1.78 21.79
C LEU A 361 -7.91 -0.99 20.56
N PHE A 362 -9.13 -0.45 20.56
CA PHE A 362 -9.62 0.34 19.43
C PHE A 362 -8.82 1.64 19.22
N VAL A 363 -8.39 2.28 20.33
CA VAL A 363 -7.51 3.46 20.28
C VAL A 363 -6.21 3.10 19.57
N TRP A 364 -5.57 2.03 20.00
CA TRP A 364 -4.32 1.53 19.41
C TRP A 364 -4.49 1.18 17.93
N LEU A 365 -5.49 0.35 17.59
CA LEU A 365 -5.76 -0.03 16.19
C LEU A 365 -6.08 1.19 15.31
N SER A 366 -6.76 2.23 15.83
CA SER A 366 -7.07 3.44 15.06
C SER A 366 -5.83 4.24 14.63
N GLY A 367 -4.70 4.02 15.31
CA GLY A 367 -3.41 4.59 14.96
C GLY A 367 -2.60 3.75 13.98
N MET A 368 -2.93 2.45 13.82
CA MET A 368 -2.10 1.53 13.04
C MET A 368 -2.19 1.77 11.53
N ARG A 369 -3.29 2.35 11.01
CA ARG A 369 -3.44 2.63 9.58
C ARG A 369 -2.34 3.54 9.03
N TRP A 370 -1.78 4.42 9.88
CA TRP A 370 -0.66 5.26 9.51
C TRP A 370 0.55 4.44 8.97
N ALA A 371 0.76 3.21 9.43
CA ALA A 371 1.91 2.42 9.01
C ALA A 371 1.93 2.11 7.50
N ILE A 372 0.78 1.81 6.88
CA ILE A 372 0.73 1.59 5.42
C ILE A 372 0.94 2.89 4.63
N GLU A 373 0.42 4.02 5.15
CA GLU A 373 0.65 5.34 4.54
C GLU A 373 2.15 5.68 4.56
N GLN A 374 2.83 5.37 5.67
CA GLN A 374 4.28 5.55 5.79
C GLN A 374 5.05 4.62 4.86
N CYS A 375 4.64 3.34 4.72
CA CYS A 375 5.22 2.45 3.71
C CYS A 375 5.15 3.05 2.30
N PHE A 376 3.99 3.63 1.93
CA PHE A 376 3.82 4.26 0.61
C PHE A 376 4.68 5.50 0.45
N GLU A 377 4.80 6.34 1.48
CA GLU A 377 5.65 7.51 1.46
C GLU A 377 7.11 7.10 1.27
N GLU A 378 7.64 6.24 2.13
CA GLU A 378 9.04 5.79 2.11
C GLU A 378 9.38 5.06 0.81
N THR A 379 8.54 4.14 0.34
CA THR A 379 8.81 3.41 -0.91
C THR A 379 8.75 4.30 -2.15
N LYS A 380 7.86 5.29 -2.19
CA LYS A 380 7.76 6.22 -3.32
C LYS A 380 8.88 7.26 -3.32
N THR A 381 9.20 7.84 -2.17
CA THR A 381 10.21 8.91 -2.06
C THR A 381 11.63 8.37 -2.07
N GLU A 382 11.91 7.33 -1.28
CA GLU A 382 13.27 6.82 -1.10
C GLU A 382 13.66 5.78 -2.15
N LEU A 383 12.72 4.93 -2.60
CA LEU A 383 13.01 3.76 -3.44
C LEU A 383 12.43 3.85 -4.86
N GLY A 384 11.71 4.93 -5.17
CA GLY A 384 11.19 5.17 -6.51
C GLY A 384 10.09 4.21 -6.95
N MET A 385 9.25 3.72 -6.02
CA MET A 385 8.14 2.81 -6.33
C MET A 385 7.17 3.36 -7.39
N ALA A 386 7.10 4.68 -7.58
CA ALA A 386 6.26 5.32 -8.59
C ALA A 386 7.01 5.65 -9.90
N HIS A 387 8.33 5.37 -10.00
CA HIS A 387 9.18 5.81 -11.10
C HIS A 387 9.27 4.81 -12.28
N TYR A 388 8.59 3.68 -12.20
CA TYR A 388 8.66 2.64 -13.22
C TYR A 388 8.02 3.03 -14.56
N GLU A 389 8.56 2.43 -15.63
CA GLU A 389 8.11 2.60 -17.00
C GLU A 389 7.65 1.28 -17.64
N VAL A 390 7.72 0.17 -16.90
CA VAL A 390 7.22 -1.13 -17.32
C VAL A 390 5.71 -1.07 -17.61
N ARG A 391 5.26 -1.82 -18.60
CA ARG A 391 3.88 -1.76 -19.09
C ARG A 391 3.13 -3.09 -18.98
N THR A 392 3.85 -4.18 -18.80
CA THR A 392 3.30 -5.54 -18.71
C THR A 392 2.82 -5.85 -17.29
N TYR A 393 1.96 -6.84 -17.17
CA TYR A 393 1.46 -7.35 -15.89
C TYR A 393 2.59 -7.90 -15.02
N PRO A 394 3.47 -8.81 -15.53
CA PRO A 394 4.65 -9.26 -14.78
C PRO A 394 5.56 -8.08 -14.39
N GLY A 395 5.81 -7.17 -15.33
CA GLY A 395 6.69 -6.03 -15.07
C GLY A 395 6.23 -5.14 -13.92
N TRP A 396 4.91 -4.91 -13.79
CA TRP A 396 4.36 -4.19 -12.64
C TRP A 396 4.60 -4.96 -11.33
N HIS A 397 4.31 -6.27 -11.36
CA HIS A 397 4.46 -7.14 -10.18
C HIS A 397 5.92 -7.24 -9.72
N HIS A 398 6.86 -7.43 -10.63
CA HIS A 398 8.30 -7.49 -10.34
C HIS A 398 8.81 -6.18 -9.75
N HIS A 399 8.45 -5.03 -10.36
CA HIS A 399 8.89 -3.72 -9.86
C HIS A 399 8.38 -3.45 -8.45
N ILE A 400 7.08 -3.64 -8.20
CA ILE A 400 6.49 -3.38 -6.90
C ILE A 400 7.07 -4.33 -5.84
N LEU A 401 7.21 -5.62 -6.16
CA LEU A 401 7.80 -6.60 -5.25
C LEU A 401 9.24 -6.22 -4.88
N THR A 402 10.06 -5.84 -5.87
CA THR A 402 11.44 -5.40 -5.59
C THR A 402 11.46 -4.16 -4.67
N GLY A 403 10.53 -3.21 -4.87
CA GLY A 403 10.39 -2.05 -3.97
C GLY A 403 9.99 -2.43 -2.56
N MET A 404 9.12 -3.43 -2.38
CA MET A 404 8.73 -3.95 -1.08
C MET A 404 9.94 -4.61 -0.36
N LEU A 405 10.69 -5.44 -1.08
CA LEU A 405 11.88 -6.10 -0.56
C LEU A 405 12.98 -5.09 -0.17
N ALA A 406 13.19 -4.08 -1.01
CA ALA A 406 14.15 -3.02 -0.71
C ALA A 406 13.74 -2.20 0.53
N HIS A 407 12.45 -1.91 0.71
CA HIS A 407 11.93 -1.22 1.89
C HIS A 407 12.14 -2.06 3.15
N PHE A 408 11.80 -3.34 3.09
CA PHE A 408 12.01 -4.25 4.22
C PHE A 408 13.50 -4.39 4.58
N PHE A 409 14.39 -4.42 3.60
CA PHE A 409 15.83 -4.47 3.88
C PHE A 409 16.31 -3.26 4.69
N LEU A 410 15.79 -2.06 4.43
CA LEU A 410 16.10 -0.89 5.25
C LEU A 410 15.56 -1.04 6.68
N TRP A 411 14.39 -1.65 6.85
CA TRP A 411 13.86 -2.00 8.17
C TRP A 411 14.69 -3.07 8.89
N HIS A 412 15.16 -4.09 8.16
CA HIS A 412 16.11 -5.07 8.67
C HIS A 412 17.34 -4.38 9.28
N LEU A 413 17.97 -3.47 8.55
CA LEU A 413 19.10 -2.68 9.07
C LEU A 413 18.71 -1.85 10.30
N GLN A 414 17.54 -1.22 10.30
CA GLN A 414 17.05 -0.42 11.42
C GLN A 414 16.86 -1.28 12.69
N ILE A 415 16.23 -2.44 12.56
CA ILE A 415 16.02 -3.37 13.68
C ILE A 415 17.37 -3.82 14.26
N ARG A 416 18.29 -4.22 13.39
CA ARG A 416 19.64 -4.65 13.79
C ARG A 416 20.41 -3.55 14.50
N LEU A 417 20.32 -2.32 14.03
CA LEU A 417 21.04 -1.17 14.58
C LEU A 417 20.31 -0.48 15.73
N GLY A 418 19.09 -0.88 16.05
CA GLY A 418 18.19 -0.18 16.97
C GLY A 418 18.77 0.08 18.37
N LYS A 419 19.71 -0.74 18.85
CA LYS A 419 20.41 -0.52 20.13
C LYS A 419 21.44 0.59 20.05
N LYS A 420 22.09 0.79 18.89
CA LYS A 420 23.13 1.79 18.67
C LYS A 420 22.59 3.12 18.19
N ALA A 421 21.50 3.10 17.43
CA ALA A 421 20.89 4.28 16.83
C ALA A 421 19.36 4.11 16.71
N PRO A 422 18.62 4.17 17.83
CA PRO A 422 17.20 3.83 17.88
C PRO A 422 16.29 4.81 17.08
N ALA A 423 16.79 5.99 16.76
CA ALA A 423 16.03 7.02 16.03
C ALA A 423 16.39 7.10 14.54
N LEU A 424 17.17 6.16 13.99
CA LEU A 424 17.44 6.12 12.56
C LEU A 424 16.15 5.98 11.76
N THR A 425 16.04 6.76 10.71
CA THR A 425 14.93 6.68 9.75
C THR A 425 15.34 5.87 8.52
N VAL A 426 14.36 5.34 7.79
CA VAL A 426 14.56 4.65 6.51
C VAL A 426 15.37 5.52 5.52
N SER A 427 15.07 6.83 5.45
CA SER A 427 15.81 7.79 4.61
C SER A 427 17.29 7.90 5.01
N GLN A 428 17.58 7.99 6.31
CA GLN A 428 18.97 8.06 6.80
C GLN A 428 19.73 6.75 6.54
N LEU A 429 19.08 5.60 6.71
CA LEU A 429 19.67 4.30 6.40
C LEU A 429 19.99 4.17 4.91
N ARG A 430 19.09 4.65 4.02
CA ARG A 430 19.36 4.67 2.59
C ARG A 430 20.61 5.51 2.26
N VAL A 431 20.78 6.67 2.89
CA VAL A 431 21.98 7.50 2.70
C VAL A 431 23.25 6.77 3.13
N LEU A 432 23.23 6.08 4.29
CA LEU A 432 24.37 5.32 4.76
C LEU A 432 24.68 4.13 3.83
N LEU A 433 23.63 3.43 3.40
CA LEU A 433 23.78 2.28 2.49
C LEU A 433 24.36 2.72 1.14
N GLU A 434 23.92 3.85 0.60
CA GLU A 434 24.36 4.35 -0.71
C GLU A 434 25.88 4.52 -0.81
N VAL A 435 26.53 4.94 0.28
CA VAL A 435 27.99 5.20 0.32
C VAL A 435 28.81 3.96 -0.03
N ILE A 436 28.27 2.77 0.26
CA ILE A 436 29.00 1.49 0.09
C ILE A 436 28.48 0.65 -1.09
N LEU A 437 27.45 1.13 -1.79
CA LEU A 437 26.91 0.42 -2.95
C LEU A 437 27.89 0.45 -4.12
N PRO A 438 27.89 -0.58 -4.98
CA PRO A 438 28.69 -0.61 -6.22
C PRO A 438 28.08 0.34 -7.27
N LEU A 439 28.31 1.63 -7.10
CA LEU A 439 27.84 2.67 -7.99
C LEU A 439 28.98 3.15 -8.89
N ARG A 440 28.63 3.43 -10.15
CA ARG A 440 29.58 3.87 -11.16
C ARG A 440 29.95 5.33 -10.98
N THR A 441 31.23 5.62 -10.97
CA THR A 441 31.77 6.99 -11.07
C THR A 441 32.23 7.25 -12.49
N TYR A 442 31.91 8.42 -13.04
CA TYR A 442 32.29 8.81 -14.40
C TYR A 442 33.45 9.79 -14.37
N THR A 443 34.45 9.55 -15.19
CA THR A 443 35.43 10.58 -15.55
C THR A 443 34.77 11.61 -16.46
N VAL A 444 35.37 12.80 -16.58
CA VAL A 444 34.84 13.85 -17.46
C VAL A 444 34.68 13.41 -18.92
N PRO A 445 35.64 12.69 -19.54
CA PRO A 445 35.47 12.17 -20.89
C PRO A 445 34.31 11.18 -21.04
N GLU A 446 34.13 10.28 -20.06
CA GLU A 446 32.99 9.32 -20.04
C GLU A 446 31.65 10.03 -19.88
N ALA A 447 31.57 11.04 -19.02
CA ALA A 447 30.37 11.84 -18.85
C ALA A 447 29.98 12.58 -20.15
N LEU A 448 30.97 13.18 -20.85
CA LEU A 448 30.76 13.81 -22.15
C LEU A 448 30.30 12.82 -23.21
N ALA A 449 30.90 11.62 -23.26
CA ALA A 449 30.50 10.56 -24.18
C ALA A 449 29.07 10.07 -23.89
N LEU A 450 28.70 9.94 -22.62
CA LEU A 450 27.36 9.59 -22.18
C LEU A 450 26.33 10.63 -22.62
N VAL A 451 26.58 11.94 -22.35
CA VAL A 451 25.69 13.03 -22.75
C VAL A 451 25.50 13.04 -24.27
N ALA A 452 26.58 12.93 -25.04
CA ALA A 452 26.52 12.87 -26.50
C ALA A 452 25.70 11.65 -27.01
N TRP A 453 25.81 10.52 -26.32
CA TRP A 453 25.04 9.32 -26.65
C TRP A 453 23.55 9.52 -26.34
N VAL A 454 23.22 10.09 -25.19
CA VAL A 454 21.82 10.41 -24.79
C VAL A 454 21.19 11.36 -25.82
N GLN A 455 21.89 12.40 -26.22
CA GLN A 455 21.40 13.34 -27.25
C GLN A 455 21.09 12.63 -28.56
N ARG A 456 21.97 11.71 -29.02
CA ARG A 456 21.73 10.91 -30.22
C ARG A 456 20.51 10.00 -30.09
N CYS A 457 20.30 9.38 -28.92
CA CYS A 457 19.12 8.56 -28.65
C CYS A 457 17.83 9.40 -28.68
N ASN A 458 17.84 10.56 -28.05
CA ASN A 458 16.70 11.49 -28.03
C ASN A 458 16.35 11.99 -29.45
N HIS A 459 17.36 12.30 -30.26
CA HIS A 459 17.15 12.69 -31.66
C HIS A 459 16.53 11.56 -32.49
N ARG A 460 17.02 10.32 -32.36
CA ARG A 460 16.42 9.15 -33.02
C ARG A 460 14.96 8.93 -32.59
N ALA A 461 14.66 9.04 -31.31
CA ALA A 461 13.30 8.95 -30.78
C ALA A 461 12.40 10.04 -31.38
N TYR A 462 12.89 11.29 -31.42
CA TYR A 462 12.17 12.41 -32.04
C TYR A 462 11.83 12.11 -33.51
N LEU A 463 12.80 11.67 -34.31
CA LEU A 463 12.57 11.32 -35.72
C LEU A 463 11.54 10.19 -35.88
N SER A 464 11.63 9.15 -35.04
CA SER A 464 10.66 8.04 -35.04
C SER A 464 9.25 8.50 -34.71
N HIS A 465 9.07 9.35 -33.71
CA HIS A 465 7.79 9.90 -33.32
C HIS A 465 7.22 10.84 -34.40
N ARG A 466 8.08 11.65 -35.00
CA ARG A 466 7.70 12.52 -36.11
C ARG A 466 7.18 11.72 -37.30
N LYS A 467 7.93 10.68 -37.73
CA LYS A 467 7.51 9.79 -38.83
C LYS A 467 6.18 9.11 -38.57
N ARG A 468 5.91 8.65 -37.33
CA ARG A 468 4.61 8.06 -36.97
C ARG A 468 3.46 9.06 -37.07
N ARG A 469 3.66 10.32 -36.68
CA ARG A 469 2.65 11.38 -36.79
C ARG A 469 2.35 11.71 -38.25
N GLU A 470 3.37 11.80 -39.07
CA GLU A 470 3.24 12.04 -40.53
C GLU A 470 2.48 10.90 -41.22
N MET A 471 2.73 9.64 -40.83
CA MET A 471 2.05 8.46 -41.38
C MET A 471 0.61 8.28 -40.84
N GLY A 472 0.31 8.75 -39.63
CA GLY A 472 -1.00 8.61 -38.99
C GLY A 472 -2.04 9.69 -39.38
N GLY A 473 -1.73 10.61 -40.29
CA GLY A 473 -2.68 11.60 -40.84
C GLY A 473 -3.24 12.63 -39.84
N GLU A 474 -2.74 12.69 -38.60
CA GLU A 474 -3.11 13.71 -37.61
C GLU A 474 -2.13 14.88 -37.62
N ILE A 475 -2.40 15.87 -38.47
CA ILE A 475 -1.87 17.22 -38.28
C ILE A 475 -2.60 17.84 -37.08
N ALA A 476 -2.26 17.44 -35.87
CA ALA A 476 -2.60 18.18 -34.68
C ALA A 476 -1.73 19.44 -34.65
N ARG A 477 -2.32 20.57 -35.04
CA ARG A 477 -1.81 21.89 -34.70
C ARG A 477 -1.78 22.02 -33.18
N SER A 478 -0.64 21.84 -32.57
CA SER A 478 -0.39 22.39 -31.23
C SER A 478 1.09 22.28 -30.85
N SER A 479 1.70 23.46 -30.85
CA SER A 479 2.67 23.98 -29.88
C SER A 479 3.85 23.11 -29.48
N SER A 480 4.96 23.37 -30.13
CA SER A 480 6.32 23.38 -29.63
C SER A 480 6.40 23.80 -28.15
N PHE A 481 7.35 23.24 -27.43
CA PHE A 481 7.76 23.52 -26.05
C PHE A 481 7.27 22.57 -24.95
N ILE A 482 7.55 21.28 -25.07
CA ILE A 482 7.70 20.41 -23.88
C ILE A 482 8.75 19.33 -24.21
N LEU A 483 9.99 19.67 -24.36
CA LEU A 483 11.08 18.67 -24.53
C LEU A 483 12.40 19.07 -23.84
N LEU A 484 12.39 20.08 -22.98
CA LEU A 484 13.62 20.57 -22.35
C LEU A 484 13.60 20.59 -20.83
N LYS A 485 12.69 19.85 -20.16
CA LYS A 485 12.55 19.91 -18.69
C LYS A 485 12.83 18.61 -17.93
N TYR A 486 13.43 17.61 -18.55
CA TYR A 486 13.61 16.30 -17.89
C TYR A 486 15.01 15.68 -18.01
N PHE A 487 16.06 16.49 -18.23
CA PHE A 487 17.44 16.00 -18.23
C PHE A 487 18.41 17.09 -17.72
N LEU A 488 18.44 17.30 -16.44
CA LEU A 488 19.59 17.70 -15.64
C LEU A 488 19.53 16.98 -14.32
#